data_74178fad8eabcd9f94278c9a7331cb6f
#
_entry.id   74178fad8eabcd9f94278c9a7331cb6f
#
_cell.length_a   1.000
_cell.length_b   1.000
_cell.length_c   1.000
_cell.angle_alpha   90.00
_cell.angle_beta   90.00
_cell.angle_gamma   90.00
#
_symmetry.space_group_name_H-M   'P 1'
#
loop_
_entity.id
_entity.type
_entity.pdbx_description
1 polymer ?
#
loop_
_entity_poly.entity_id
_entity_poly.type
_entity_poly.pdbx_seq_one_letter_code
_entity_poly.pdbx_strand_id
1 'polypeptide(L)'
;MENTQIHSTDLKKRILAQIPDLQAHKEGRDALLAFDKDIACALQQATKTLSSDDDAIILSKAAEIIRRDINNHKLTEFDGTFGENCQQKSLPPSLLTTMSMITTGSSYPYTACDAQSALSCSQLLYFDSTGNNHSSKAKSMYHTRDKEPPLPIYVGLLSHVQTRKRTLIDKLYNLGLSISYDRVLSISTDVGNAVSALFEEERLVCPPNLCKDLFTTAGVDNLDHDPSSTTAQDSFHGTGISVSTRW
;
A
#
# COMPACT_ATOMS: atom_id res chain seq x y z
N MET A 1 33.40 51.11 -1.57
CA MET A 1 32.49 49.95 -1.79
C MET A 1 33.11 48.79 -1.05
N GLU A 2 32.64 48.51 0.15
CA GLU A 2 33.11 47.37 0.95
C GLU A 2 32.57 46.06 0.36
N ASN A 3 33.50 45.24 -0.09
CA ASN A 3 33.24 43.91 -0.64
C ASN A 3 32.99 42.95 0.54
N THR A 4 31.77 42.91 1.05
CA THR A 4 31.37 41.98 2.14
C THR A 4 31.25 40.61 1.56
N GLN A 5 32.31 39.79 1.67
CA GLN A 5 32.25 38.34 1.41
C GLN A 5 31.30 37.72 2.44
N ILE A 6 30.07 37.46 2.02
CA ILE A 6 29.10 36.72 2.84
C ILE A 6 29.51 35.25 2.82
N HIS A 7 29.80 34.70 3.97
CA HIS A 7 30.11 33.26 4.08
C HIS A 7 28.90 32.44 3.69
N SER A 8 29.10 31.37 2.91
CA SER A 8 28.00 30.53 2.38
C SER A 8 27.08 29.98 3.48
N THR A 9 27.61 29.74 4.67
CA THR A 9 26.84 29.32 5.86
C THR A 9 25.90 30.40 6.38
N ASP A 10 26.28 31.66 6.33
CA ASP A 10 25.44 32.77 6.80
C ASP A 10 24.37 33.12 5.75
N LEU A 11 24.70 33.01 4.47
CA LEU A 11 23.72 33.13 3.38
C LEU A 11 22.63 32.06 3.50
N LYS A 12 23.03 30.80 3.71
CA LYS A 12 22.10 29.70 3.93
C LYS A 12 21.16 29.94 5.12
N LYS A 13 21.69 30.36 6.28
CA LYS A 13 20.88 30.67 7.47
C LYS A 13 19.87 31.78 7.20
N ARG A 14 20.29 32.85 6.50
CA ARG A 14 19.40 33.96 6.14
C ARG A 14 18.27 33.54 5.22
N ILE A 15 18.56 32.72 4.22
CA ILE A 15 17.56 32.20 3.27
C ILE A 15 16.54 31.33 4.01
N LEU A 16 16.99 30.40 4.85
CA LEU A 16 16.11 29.53 5.64
C LEU A 16 15.26 30.29 6.66
N ALA A 17 15.74 31.43 7.17
CA ALA A 17 14.98 32.27 8.10
C ALA A 17 13.90 33.13 7.42
N GLN A 18 14.08 33.45 6.12
CA GLN A 18 13.17 34.32 5.39
C GLN A 18 12.10 33.59 4.58
N ILE A 19 12.32 32.33 4.25
CA ILE A 19 11.40 31.55 3.41
C ILE A 19 10.82 30.43 4.27
N PRO A 20 9.53 30.53 4.67
CA PRO A 20 8.85 29.47 5.39
C PRO A 20 8.78 28.20 4.52
N ASP A 21 8.86 27.02 5.15
CA ASP A 21 8.80 25.71 4.55
C ASP A 21 10.00 25.30 3.66
N LEU A 22 11.05 26.14 3.56
CA LEU A 22 12.28 25.77 2.90
C LEU A 22 13.17 24.93 3.82
N GLN A 23 13.60 23.77 3.35
CA GLN A 23 14.46 22.87 4.11
C GLN A 23 15.84 22.72 3.44
N ALA A 24 16.87 22.49 4.26
CA ALA A 24 18.22 22.25 3.79
C ALA A 24 18.55 20.77 3.81
N HIS A 25 18.71 20.18 2.66
CA HIS A 25 19.20 18.81 2.49
C HIS A 25 20.72 18.84 2.34
N LYS A 26 21.42 18.14 3.24
CA LYS A 26 22.89 18.13 3.27
C LYS A 26 23.40 16.96 2.45
N GLU A 27 24.18 17.24 1.42
CA GLU A 27 24.82 16.22 0.59
C GLU A 27 26.32 16.50 0.52
N GLY A 28 27.12 15.74 1.27
CA GLY A 28 28.56 15.92 1.33
C GLY A 28 28.97 17.31 1.82
N ARG A 29 29.70 18.08 0.99
CA ARG A 29 30.12 19.47 1.26
C ARG A 29 29.07 20.49 0.87
N ASP A 30 28.10 20.11 0.04
CA ASP A 30 27.08 21.00 -0.51
C ASP A 30 25.77 20.89 0.25
N ALA A 31 24.93 21.90 0.14
CA ALA A 31 23.60 21.93 0.73
C ALA A 31 22.59 22.34 -0.32
N LEU A 32 21.66 21.43 -0.63
CA LEU A 32 20.51 21.70 -1.47
C LEU A 32 19.40 22.33 -0.61
N LEU A 33 18.88 23.48 -1.06
CA LEU A 33 17.71 24.09 -0.45
C LEU A 33 16.49 23.77 -1.31
N ALA A 34 15.52 23.06 -0.75
CA ALA A 34 14.30 22.70 -1.45
C ALA A 34 13.09 22.75 -0.51
N PHE A 35 11.93 23.03 -1.06
CA PHE A 35 10.67 22.78 -0.37
C PHE A 35 10.40 21.28 -0.37
N ASP A 36 9.89 20.74 0.72
CA ASP A 36 9.55 19.30 0.77
C ASP A 36 8.60 18.87 -0.36
N LYS A 37 7.80 19.81 -0.87
CA LYS A 37 6.90 19.63 -2.01
C LYS A 37 7.60 19.63 -3.37
N ASP A 38 8.85 20.11 -3.44
CA ASP A 38 9.58 20.37 -4.71
C ASP A 38 10.83 19.51 -4.88
N ILE A 39 10.97 18.40 -4.13
CA ILE A 39 12.10 17.48 -4.32
C ILE A 39 12.20 17.03 -5.78
N ALA A 40 11.07 16.80 -6.44
CA ALA A 40 11.02 16.45 -7.87
C ALA A 40 11.59 17.57 -8.77
N CYS A 41 11.25 18.83 -8.48
CA CYS A 41 11.73 19.99 -9.25
C CYS A 41 13.22 20.23 -8.99
N ALA A 42 13.70 20.07 -7.77
CA ALA A 42 15.10 20.20 -7.41
C ALA A 42 15.97 19.09 -8.06
N LEU A 43 15.47 17.86 -8.12
CA LEU A 43 16.12 16.77 -8.86
C LEU A 43 16.19 17.06 -10.36
N GLN A 44 15.15 17.65 -10.97
CA GLN A 44 15.16 18.04 -12.38
C GLN A 44 16.19 19.13 -12.70
N GLN A 45 16.35 20.10 -11.81
CA GLN A 45 17.35 21.16 -12.02
C GLN A 45 18.78 20.63 -11.87
N ALA A 46 19.00 19.70 -10.93
CA ALA A 46 20.30 19.05 -10.77
C ALA A 46 20.70 18.20 -11.99
N THR A 47 19.73 17.49 -12.61
CA THR A 47 20.01 16.63 -13.78
C THR A 47 20.32 17.40 -15.07
N LYS A 48 19.86 18.64 -15.21
CA LYS A 48 20.15 19.45 -16.41
C LYS A 48 21.63 19.90 -16.54
N THR A 49 22.40 19.78 -15.46
CA THR A 49 23.80 20.28 -15.42
C THR A 49 24.84 19.16 -15.47
N LEU A 50 24.46 17.90 -15.58
CA LEU A 50 25.34 16.74 -15.40
C LEU A 50 25.59 15.97 -16.71
N SER A 51 26.80 15.43 -16.88
CA SER A 51 27.19 14.60 -18.02
C SER A 51 26.69 13.14 -17.91
N SER A 52 26.80 12.38 -19.01
CA SER A 52 26.27 11.00 -19.13
C SER A 52 26.81 10.01 -18.05
N ASP A 53 28.03 10.20 -17.55
CA ASP A 53 28.59 9.36 -16.48
C ASP A 53 27.96 9.66 -15.12
N ASP A 54 27.35 10.82 -14.97
CA ASP A 54 26.69 11.25 -13.75
C ASP A 54 25.27 10.64 -13.59
N ASP A 55 24.63 10.23 -14.69
CA ASP A 55 23.28 9.65 -14.66
C ASP A 55 23.22 8.36 -13.83
N ALA A 56 24.25 7.51 -13.94
CA ALA A 56 24.33 6.29 -13.14
C ALA A 56 24.47 6.57 -11.64
N ILE A 57 25.21 7.62 -11.29
CA ILE A 57 25.41 8.08 -9.92
C ILE A 57 24.09 8.63 -9.36
N ILE A 58 23.37 9.43 -10.16
CA ILE A 58 22.08 10.01 -9.78
C ILE A 58 21.05 8.89 -9.54
N LEU A 59 20.94 7.94 -10.48
CA LEU A 59 20.03 6.81 -10.35
C LEU A 59 20.36 5.95 -9.12
N SER A 60 21.64 5.71 -8.85
CA SER A 60 22.08 4.98 -7.66
C SER A 60 21.69 5.70 -6.38
N LYS A 61 21.90 7.00 -6.28
CA LYS A 61 21.52 7.82 -5.13
C LYS A 61 20.00 7.87 -4.93
N ALA A 62 19.24 8.03 -6.02
CA ALA A 62 17.79 8.01 -5.96
C ALA A 62 17.25 6.66 -5.46
N ALA A 63 17.79 5.57 -5.97
CA ALA A 63 17.45 4.22 -5.54
C ALA A 63 17.78 3.98 -4.05
N GLU A 64 18.93 4.49 -3.57
CA GLU A 64 19.34 4.39 -2.16
C GLU A 64 18.36 5.15 -1.24
N ILE A 65 17.98 6.36 -1.61
CA ILE A 65 17.01 7.18 -0.86
C ILE A 65 15.66 6.46 -0.78
N ILE A 66 15.13 6.00 -1.92
CA ILE A 66 13.85 5.31 -1.97
C ILE A 66 13.89 4.01 -1.14
N ARG A 67 14.96 3.23 -1.28
CA ARG A 67 15.13 1.98 -0.52
C ARG A 67 15.20 2.22 0.99
N ARG A 68 15.91 3.27 1.42
CA ARG A 68 15.95 3.68 2.83
C ARG A 68 14.56 4.04 3.34
N ASP A 69 13.80 4.80 2.57
CA ASP A 69 12.47 5.24 2.94
C ASP A 69 11.50 4.06 2.98
N ILE A 70 11.57 3.11 2.04
CA ILE A 70 10.82 1.85 2.06
C ILE A 70 11.13 1.05 3.34
N ASN A 71 12.40 0.92 3.71
CA ASN A 71 12.80 0.14 4.89
C ASN A 71 12.30 0.76 6.19
N ASN A 72 12.30 2.10 6.26
CA ASN A 72 11.87 2.84 7.45
C ASN A 72 10.35 3.00 7.55
N HIS A 73 9.63 2.86 6.43
CA HIS A 73 8.18 2.99 6.41
C HIS A 73 7.53 1.72 6.99
N LYS A 74 6.62 1.91 7.94
CA LYS A 74 5.83 0.84 8.56
C LYS A 74 4.36 1.13 8.34
N LEU A 75 3.62 0.09 8.00
CA LEU A 75 2.17 0.14 7.89
C LEU A 75 1.52 -0.25 9.21
N THR A 76 0.34 0.28 9.44
CA THR A 76 -0.57 -0.30 10.43
C THR A 76 -1.07 -1.63 9.91
N GLU A 77 -1.25 -2.61 10.81
CA GLU A 77 -1.84 -3.89 10.40
C GLU A 77 -3.24 -3.64 9.78
N PHE A 78 -3.56 -4.42 8.75
CA PHE A 78 -4.84 -4.31 8.05
C PHE A 78 -5.99 -4.64 9.01
N ASP A 79 -6.90 -3.69 9.17
CA ASP A 79 -8.05 -3.75 10.10
C ASP A 79 -9.31 -4.42 9.50
N GLY A 80 -9.22 -4.93 8.28
CA GLY A 80 -10.35 -5.52 7.55
C GLY A 80 -11.08 -4.53 6.63
N THR A 81 -10.67 -3.26 6.59
CA THR A 81 -11.33 -2.24 5.78
C THR A 81 -10.37 -1.56 4.80
N PHE A 82 -10.88 -1.20 3.63
CA PHE A 82 -10.17 -0.38 2.66
C PHE A 82 -10.72 1.05 2.76
N GLY A 83 -10.18 1.81 3.71
CA GLY A 83 -10.58 3.20 3.93
C GLY A 83 -10.15 4.15 2.80
N GLU A 84 -10.69 5.36 2.83
CA GLU A 84 -10.34 6.41 1.87
C GLU A 84 -8.85 6.73 1.91
N ASN A 85 -8.23 6.85 0.73
CA ASN A 85 -6.80 7.08 0.54
C ASN A 85 -5.87 6.04 1.22
N CYS A 86 -6.37 4.82 1.49
CA CYS A 86 -5.56 3.76 2.10
C CYS A 86 -4.32 3.42 1.25
N GLN A 87 -4.43 3.47 -0.09
CA GLN A 87 -3.34 3.20 -1.00
C GLN A 87 -2.22 4.24 -0.89
N GLN A 88 -2.56 5.55 -0.89
CA GLN A 88 -1.59 6.64 -0.74
C GLN A 88 -0.91 6.60 0.62
N LYS A 89 -1.68 6.40 1.69
CA LYS A 89 -1.19 6.34 3.07
C LYS A 89 -0.25 5.15 3.31
N SER A 90 -0.38 4.10 2.51
CA SER A 90 0.45 2.90 2.62
C SER A 90 1.82 3.00 1.97
N LEU A 91 2.16 4.13 1.36
CA LEU A 91 3.38 4.28 0.58
C LEU A 91 4.27 5.40 1.10
N PRO A 92 5.61 5.20 1.10
CA PRO A 92 6.52 6.31 1.33
C PRO A 92 6.36 7.35 0.21
N PRO A 93 6.31 8.65 0.54
CA PRO A 93 6.13 9.72 -0.44
C PRO A 93 7.19 9.73 -1.55
N SER A 94 8.44 9.41 -1.23
CA SER A 94 9.53 9.35 -2.21
C SER A 94 9.29 8.30 -3.29
N LEU A 95 8.77 7.12 -2.91
CA LEU A 95 8.44 6.05 -3.85
C LEU A 95 7.28 6.46 -4.75
N LEU A 96 6.19 6.97 -4.17
CA LEU A 96 5.02 7.40 -4.94
C LEU A 96 5.35 8.53 -5.91
N THR A 97 6.12 9.54 -5.47
CA THR A 97 6.59 10.63 -6.32
C THR A 97 7.42 10.11 -7.48
N THR A 98 8.37 9.20 -7.22
CA THR A 98 9.22 8.63 -8.26
C THR A 98 8.40 7.85 -9.29
N MET A 99 7.48 7.02 -8.85
CA MET A 99 6.61 6.25 -9.76
C MET A 99 5.68 7.16 -10.56
N SER A 100 5.17 8.22 -9.95
CA SER A 100 4.38 9.24 -10.66
C SER A 100 5.20 9.97 -11.72
N MET A 101 6.45 10.34 -11.41
CA MET A 101 7.37 10.95 -12.40
C MET A 101 7.68 10.01 -13.55
N ILE A 102 7.84 8.71 -13.31
CA ILE A 102 8.09 7.71 -14.35
C ILE A 102 6.86 7.55 -15.25
N THR A 103 5.66 7.51 -14.67
CA THR A 103 4.42 7.23 -15.42
C THR A 103 3.86 8.44 -16.17
N THR A 104 4.02 9.65 -15.63
CA THR A 104 3.42 10.89 -16.17
C THR A 104 4.45 11.90 -16.70
N GLY A 105 5.73 11.63 -16.46
CA GLY A 105 6.83 12.53 -16.84
C GLY A 105 7.19 13.54 -15.75
N SER A 106 8.32 14.20 -15.98
CA SER A 106 8.98 15.06 -14.99
C SER A 106 8.28 16.41 -14.73
N SER A 107 7.30 16.79 -15.53
CA SER A 107 6.51 18.04 -15.38
C SER A 107 5.29 17.87 -14.47
N TYR A 108 5.37 16.95 -13.54
CA TYR A 108 4.27 16.50 -12.74
C TYR A 108 3.79 17.57 -11.73
N PRO A 109 2.54 18.06 -11.80
CA PRO A 109 1.98 18.85 -10.72
C PRO A 109 1.74 17.92 -9.51
N TYR A 110 2.22 18.29 -8.35
CA TYR A 110 2.13 17.54 -7.09
C TYR A 110 0.71 17.02 -6.75
N THR A 111 -0.32 17.60 -7.35
CA THR A 111 -1.73 17.25 -7.13
C THR A 111 -2.21 16.01 -7.88
N ALA A 112 -1.41 15.44 -8.77
CA ALA A 112 -1.80 14.30 -9.60
C ALA A 112 -1.26 12.94 -9.09
N CYS A 113 -0.91 12.81 -7.79
CA CYS A 113 -0.51 11.54 -7.15
C CYS A 113 -1.61 10.45 -7.15
N ASP A 114 -2.73 10.69 -7.84
CA ASP A 114 -3.91 9.83 -7.85
C ASP A 114 -4.01 8.93 -9.08
N ALA A 115 -2.99 8.92 -9.95
CA ALA A 115 -2.99 7.98 -11.06
C ALA A 115 -2.93 6.54 -10.52
N GLN A 116 -4.00 5.78 -10.72
CA GLN A 116 -4.12 4.41 -10.22
C GLN A 116 -2.95 3.52 -10.65
N SER A 117 -2.38 3.76 -11.84
CA SER A 117 -1.20 3.04 -12.33
C SER A 117 0.04 3.28 -11.46
N ALA A 118 0.30 4.53 -11.07
CA ALA A 118 1.41 4.86 -10.19
C ALA A 118 1.23 4.26 -8.80
N LEU A 119 0.01 4.33 -8.24
CA LEU A 119 -0.34 3.72 -6.96
C LEU A 119 -0.16 2.20 -6.99
N SER A 120 -0.66 1.53 -8.03
CA SER A 120 -0.54 0.08 -8.15
C SER A 120 0.91 -0.37 -8.27
N CYS A 121 1.68 0.26 -9.15
CA CYS A 121 3.11 -0.05 -9.31
C CYS A 121 3.90 0.21 -8.02
N SER A 122 3.62 1.33 -7.34
CA SER A 122 4.28 1.67 -6.08
C SER A 122 4.00 0.65 -4.99
N GLN A 123 2.75 0.19 -4.85
CA GLN A 123 2.38 -0.82 -3.86
C GLN A 123 3.05 -2.17 -4.12
N LEU A 124 3.11 -2.62 -5.39
CA LEU A 124 3.79 -3.86 -5.74
C LEU A 124 5.29 -3.76 -5.50
N LEU A 125 5.92 -2.65 -5.90
CA LEU A 125 7.34 -2.43 -5.66
C LEU A 125 7.66 -2.37 -4.16
N TYR A 126 6.82 -1.69 -3.36
CA TYR A 126 6.96 -1.66 -1.91
C TYR A 126 6.86 -3.07 -1.32
N PHE A 127 5.85 -3.83 -1.70
CA PHE A 127 5.61 -5.18 -1.23
C PHE A 127 6.79 -6.10 -1.53
N ASP A 128 7.25 -6.15 -2.78
CA ASP A 128 8.37 -6.99 -3.20
C ASP A 128 9.72 -6.58 -2.59
N SER A 129 9.90 -5.27 -2.36
CA SER A 129 11.14 -4.74 -1.76
C SER A 129 11.28 -5.05 -0.27
N THR A 130 10.17 -5.32 0.42
CA THR A 130 10.13 -5.58 1.85
C THR A 130 10.16 -7.07 2.20
N GLY A 131 10.08 -7.95 1.21
CA GLY A 131 10.25 -9.39 1.39
C GLY A 131 11.64 -9.72 1.96
N ASN A 132 11.69 -10.45 3.08
CA ASN A 132 12.95 -10.86 3.70
C ASN A 132 13.64 -11.94 2.85
N ASN A 133 14.67 -11.55 2.11
CA ASN A 133 15.59 -12.45 1.42
C ASN A 133 16.63 -13.06 2.40
N HIS A 134 16.22 -13.54 3.56
CA HIS A 134 17.11 -14.23 4.48
C HIS A 134 17.19 -15.70 4.12
N SER A 135 18.26 -16.05 3.46
CA SER A 135 18.84 -17.37 3.27
C SER A 135 18.95 -17.82 1.80
N SER A 136 20.16 -18.10 1.44
CA SER A 136 20.64 -18.60 0.14
C SER A 136 20.17 -20.03 -0.23
N LYS A 137 19.17 -20.59 0.43
CA LYS A 137 18.72 -21.99 0.19
C LYS A 137 17.22 -22.21 -0.05
N ALA A 138 16.35 -21.24 0.21
CA ALA A 138 14.94 -21.31 -0.22
C ALA A 138 14.41 -19.89 -0.38
N LYS A 139 13.96 -19.53 -1.59
CA LYS A 139 13.22 -18.29 -1.84
C LYS A 139 11.84 -18.37 -1.18
N SER A 140 11.77 -18.34 0.12
CA SER A 140 10.51 -18.08 0.82
C SER A 140 10.46 -16.60 1.10
N MET A 141 9.70 -15.87 0.30
CA MET A 141 9.40 -14.46 0.54
C MET A 141 8.43 -14.40 1.72
N TYR A 142 8.94 -14.15 2.91
CA TYR A 142 8.07 -13.85 4.06
C TYR A 142 7.91 -12.33 4.16
N HIS A 143 6.69 -11.87 4.05
CA HIS A 143 6.31 -10.49 4.36
C HIS A 143 5.87 -10.41 5.82
N THR A 144 6.29 -9.35 6.51
CA THR A 144 5.78 -9.03 7.83
C THR A 144 4.47 -8.26 7.69
N ARG A 145 3.56 -8.42 8.65
CA ARG A 145 2.20 -7.82 8.60
C ARG A 145 2.22 -6.29 8.48
N ASP A 146 3.27 -5.65 9.01
CA ASP A 146 3.50 -4.21 8.92
C ASP A 146 4.10 -3.73 7.57
N LYS A 147 4.16 -4.63 6.58
CA LYS A 147 4.70 -4.39 5.24
C LYS A 147 3.76 -4.84 4.12
N GLU A 148 2.50 -5.11 4.45
CA GLU A 148 1.49 -5.56 3.49
C GLU A 148 0.62 -4.36 3.03
N PRO A 149 0.85 -3.76 1.84
CA PRO A 149 0.02 -2.67 1.34
C PRO A 149 -1.35 -3.17 0.85
N PRO A 150 -2.34 -2.29 0.68
CA PRO A 150 -3.72 -2.65 0.35
C PRO A 150 -3.90 -3.49 -0.92
N LEU A 151 -3.13 -3.23 -1.99
CA LEU A 151 -3.34 -3.91 -3.26
C LEU A 151 -3.06 -5.42 -3.21
N PRO A 152 -1.92 -5.93 -2.72
CA PRO A 152 -1.70 -7.37 -2.56
C PRO A 152 -2.72 -8.05 -1.64
N ILE A 153 -3.19 -7.36 -0.59
CA ILE A 153 -4.26 -7.87 0.28
C ILE A 153 -5.56 -8.00 -0.52
N TYR A 154 -5.95 -6.95 -1.23
CA TYR A 154 -7.17 -6.93 -2.04
C TYR A 154 -7.17 -8.04 -3.10
N VAL A 155 -6.05 -8.20 -3.84
CA VAL A 155 -5.91 -9.25 -4.87
C VAL A 155 -6.05 -10.64 -4.27
N GLY A 156 -5.43 -10.89 -3.13
CA GLY A 156 -5.51 -12.17 -2.43
C GLY A 156 -6.93 -12.49 -1.98
N LEU A 157 -7.58 -11.55 -1.27
CA LEU A 157 -8.96 -11.71 -0.80
C LEU A 157 -9.96 -11.88 -1.95
N LEU A 158 -9.87 -11.04 -2.98
CA LEU A 158 -10.74 -11.11 -4.16
C LEU A 158 -10.61 -12.46 -4.87
N SER A 159 -9.37 -12.92 -5.09
CA SER A 159 -9.10 -14.21 -5.72
C SER A 159 -9.67 -15.36 -4.89
N HIS A 160 -9.57 -15.27 -3.56
CA HIS A 160 -10.14 -16.28 -2.65
C HIS A 160 -11.66 -16.28 -2.71
N VAL A 161 -12.30 -15.14 -2.59
CA VAL A 161 -13.78 -15.03 -2.60
C VAL A 161 -14.36 -15.57 -3.91
N GLN A 162 -13.74 -15.23 -5.05
CA GLN A 162 -14.27 -15.61 -6.36
C GLN A 162 -13.99 -17.05 -6.74
N THR A 163 -12.85 -17.60 -6.35
CA THR A 163 -12.41 -18.89 -6.91
C THR A 163 -12.27 -20.01 -5.89
N ARG A 164 -12.05 -19.68 -4.62
CA ARG A 164 -11.72 -20.64 -3.54
C ARG A 164 -10.51 -21.53 -3.86
N LYS A 165 -9.69 -21.17 -4.87
CA LYS A 165 -8.56 -21.99 -5.34
C LYS A 165 -7.26 -21.55 -4.72
N ARG A 166 -6.75 -22.33 -3.75
CA ARG A 166 -5.43 -22.10 -3.14
C ARG A 166 -4.33 -21.96 -4.17
N THR A 167 -4.29 -22.86 -5.15
CA THR A 167 -3.23 -22.90 -6.17
C THR A 167 -3.14 -21.61 -7.00
N LEU A 168 -4.25 -20.88 -7.18
CA LEU A 168 -4.24 -19.60 -7.88
C LEU A 168 -3.57 -18.54 -7.01
N ILE A 169 -3.93 -18.47 -5.73
CA ILE A 169 -3.37 -17.51 -4.79
C ILE A 169 -1.87 -17.75 -4.59
N ASP A 170 -1.45 -19.02 -4.45
CA ASP A 170 -0.04 -19.38 -4.34
C ASP A 170 0.77 -18.93 -5.59
N LYS A 171 0.18 -19.02 -6.79
CA LYS A 171 0.81 -18.51 -8.03
C LYS A 171 0.91 -16.99 -8.02
N LEU A 172 -0.15 -16.27 -7.63
CA LEU A 172 -0.14 -14.81 -7.52
C LEU A 172 0.87 -14.33 -6.48
N TYR A 173 0.95 -15.03 -5.35
CA TYR A 173 1.94 -14.77 -4.31
C TYR A 173 3.37 -14.95 -4.82
N ASN A 174 3.66 -16.03 -5.53
CA ASN A 174 4.97 -16.27 -6.11
C ASN A 174 5.35 -15.26 -7.21
N LEU A 175 4.39 -14.56 -7.78
CA LEU A 175 4.59 -13.46 -8.71
C LEU A 175 4.69 -12.08 -8.01
N GLY A 176 4.61 -12.02 -6.68
CA GLY A 176 4.62 -10.77 -5.92
C GLY A 176 3.33 -9.94 -6.04
N LEU A 177 2.23 -10.54 -6.51
CA LEU A 177 0.99 -9.82 -6.79
C LEU A 177 -0.03 -9.90 -5.65
N SER A 178 0.10 -10.84 -4.73
CA SER A 178 -0.82 -11.02 -3.61
C SER A 178 -0.10 -11.46 -2.34
N ILE A 179 -0.80 -11.36 -1.21
CA ILE A 179 -0.40 -11.98 0.04
C ILE A 179 -0.54 -13.50 -0.04
N SER A 180 0.10 -14.24 0.89
CA SER A 180 0.03 -15.70 0.94
C SER A 180 -1.39 -16.21 1.23
N TYR A 181 -1.69 -17.45 0.83
CA TYR A 181 -2.99 -18.07 1.10
C TYR A 181 -3.29 -18.15 2.60
N ASP A 182 -2.30 -18.48 3.42
CA ASP A 182 -2.49 -18.57 4.87
C ASP A 182 -2.80 -17.19 5.48
N ARG A 183 -2.21 -16.12 4.92
CA ARG A 183 -2.53 -14.74 5.32
C ARG A 183 -3.94 -14.33 4.90
N VAL A 184 -4.39 -14.74 3.70
CA VAL A 184 -5.78 -14.54 3.26
C VAL A 184 -6.77 -15.19 4.24
N LEU A 185 -6.49 -16.42 4.66
CA LEU A 185 -7.34 -17.11 5.64
C LEU A 185 -7.32 -16.41 7.02
N SER A 186 -6.14 -15.97 7.48
CA SER A 186 -6.04 -15.22 8.74
C SER A 186 -6.91 -13.96 8.70
N ILE A 187 -6.77 -13.13 7.68
CA ILE A 187 -7.58 -11.91 7.53
C ILE A 187 -9.07 -12.24 7.44
N SER A 188 -9.44 -13.26 6.67
CA SER A 188 -10.84 -13.67 6.54
C SER A 188 -11.43 -14.11 7.89
N THR A 189 -10.63 -14.80 8.73
CA THR A 189 -11.02 -15.20 10.06
C THR A 189 -11.16 -13.98 10.98
N ASP A 190 -10.20 -13.06 10.94
CA ASP A 190 -10.22 -11.85 11.77
C ASP A 190 -11.44 -10.97 11.46
N VAL A 191 -11.77 -10.80 10.17
CA VAL A 191 -13.00 -10.11 9.73
C VAL A 191 -14.26 -10.86 10.21
N GLY A 192 -14.28 -12.19 10.07
CA GLY A 192 -15.40 -13.01 10.55
C GLY A 192 -15.61 -12.88 12.06
N ASN A 193 -14.53 -12.91 12.83
CA ASN A 193 -14.57 -12.73 14.28
C ASN A 193 -15.06 -11.32 14.68
N ALA A 194 -14.61 -10.29 13.95
CA ALA A 194 -15.06 -8.92 14.19
C ALA A 194 -16.57 -8.76 13.93
N VAL A 195 -17.08 -9.36 12.85
CA VAL A 195 -18.52 -9.38 12.55
C VAL A 195 -19.30 -10.13 13.61
N SER A 196 -18.77 -11.27 14.10
CA SER A 196 -19.42 -12.05 15.16
C SER A 196 -19.46 -11.30 16.50
N ALA A 197 -18.37 -10.60 16.84
CA ALA A 197 -18.32 -9.75 18.04
C ALA A 197 -19.34 -8.62 17.97
N LEU A 198 -19.45 -7.96 16.82
CA LEU A 198 -20.44 -6.91 16.58
C LEU A 198 -21.89 -7.45 16.72
N PHE A 199 -22.13 -8.67 16.24
CA PHE A 199 -23.42 -9.35 16.42
C PHE A 199 -23.74 -9.61 17.89
N GLU A 200 -22.77 -10.06 18.68
CA GLU A 200 -22.96 -10.28 20.13
C GLU A 200 -23.29 -8.97 20.86
N GLU A 201 -22.68 -7.88 20.47
CA GLU A 201 -22.89 -6.55 21.06
C GLU A 201 -24.23 -5.96 20.65
N GLU A 202 -24.52 -5.91 19.36
CA GLU A 202 -25.70 -5.23 18.82
C GLU A 202 -26.92 -6.16 18.71
N ARG A 203 -26.75 -7.47 18.86
CA ARG A 203 -27.78 -8.51 18.64
C ARG A 203 -28.38 -8.48 17.23
N LEU A 204 -27.70 -7.84 16.30
CA LEU A 204 -28.14 -7.67 14.92
C LEU A 204 -26.94 -7.66 13.98
N VAL A 205 -26.95 -8.53 12.98
CA VAL A 205 -26.00 -8.44 11.84
C VAL A 205 -26.72 -7.67 10.74
N CYS A 206 -26.33 -6.42 10.56
CA CYS A 206 -26.74 -5.64 9.42
C CYS A 206 -25.60 -5.63 8.38
N PRO A 207 -25.77 -6.25 7.21
CA PRO A 207 -24.74 -6.17 6.16
C PRO A 207 -24.43 -4.71 5.82
N PRO A 208 -23.15 -4.31 5.72
CA PRO A 208 -22.78 -2.91 5.49
C PRO A 208 -23.29 -2.34 4.15
N ASN A 209 -23.72 -3.22 3.25
CA ASN A 209 -24.26 -2.85 1.93
C ASN A 209 -25.81 -2.70 1.93
N LEU A 210 -26.47 -2.86 3.06
CA LEU A 210 -27.91 -2.56 3.16
C LEU A 210 -28.11 -1.05 3.13
N CYS A 211 -28.61 -0.56 2.00
CA CYS A 211 -28.98 0.84 1.85
C CYS A 211 -30.40 1.07 2.38
N LYS A 212 -30.59 2.14 3.15
CA LYS A 212 -31.93 2.59 3.55
C LYS A 212 -32.75 2.91 2.29
N ASP A 213 -34.07 2.64 2.39
CA ASP A 213 -35.06 2.96 1.34
C ASP A 213 -34.97 2.13 0.06
N LEU A 214 -34.16 1.05 0.05
CA LEU A 214 -34.18 0.07 -1.03
C LEU A 214 -35.00 -1.14 -0.67
N PHE A 215 -35.79 -1.62 -1.64
CA PHE A 215 -36.55 -2.87 -1.47
C PHE A 215 -35.56 -4.03 -1.33
N THR A 216 -35.59 -4.66 -0.17
CA THR A 216 -34.69 -5.75 0.18
C THR A 216 -35.49 -7.03 0.42
N THR A 217 -35.11 -8.11 -0.24
CA THR A 217 -35.66 -9.44 0.01
C THR A 217 -34.62 -10.29 0.72
N ALA A 218 -35.05 -11.00 1.76
CA ALA A 218 -34.20 -12.00 2.44
C ALA A 218 -34.79 -13.39 2.22
N GLY A 219 -33.97 -14.32 1.80
CA GLY A 219 -34.26 -15.76 1.77
C GLY A 219 -33.54 -16.44 2.91
N VAL A 220 -34.25 -17.24 3.68
CA VAL A 220 -33.67 -18.09 4.74
C VAL A 220 -33.78 -19.53 4.29
N ASP A 221 -32.67 -20.24 4.27
CA ASP A 221 -32.62 -21.64 3.89
C ASP A 221 -31.81 -22.44 4.92
N ASN A 222 -32.24 -23.65 5.18
CA ASN A 222 -31.50 -24.59 6.03
C ASN A 222 -30.53 -25.37 5.18
N LEU A 223 -29.26 -25.28 5.53
CA LEU A 223 -28.16 -26.00 4.86
C LEU A 223 -27.82 -27.22 5.69
N ASP A 224 -28.19 -28.38 5.17
CA ASP A 224 -27.75 -29.66 5.69
C ASP A 224 -26.63 -30.19 4.78
N HIS A 225 -25.44 -30.30 5.32
CA HIS A 225 -24.30 -30.76 4.54
C HIS A 225 -23.55 -31.90 5.22
N ASP A 226 -23.86 -33.11 4.79
CA ASP A 226 -22.94 -34.23 4.81
C ASP A 226 -23.24 -35.17 3.64
N PRO A 227 -22.44 -35.11 2.55
CA PRO A 227 -22.67 -35.94 1.37
C PRO A 227 -22.38 -37.43 1.62
N SER A 228 -21.80 -37.80 2.76
CA SER A 228 -21.47 -39.18 3.13
C SER A 228 -22.38 -39.79 4.19
N SER A 229 -23.20 -38.97 4.87
CA SER A 229 -24.11 -39.43 5.91
C SER A 229 -25.46 -39.86 5.36
N THR A 230 -25.85 -41.09 5.65
CA THR A 230 -27.19 -41.59 5.35
C THR A 230 -28.21 -41.26 6.48
N THR A 231 -27.76 -40.66 7.58
CA THR A 231 -28.57 -40.25 8.70
C THR A 231 -28.21 -38.84 9.16
N ALA A 232 -29.20 -38.03 9.56
CA ALA A 232 -29.02 -36.64 9.95
C ALA A 232 -28.21 -36.41 11.25
N GLN A 233 -27.72 -37.47 11.90
CA GLN A 233 -27.07 -37.35 13.22
C GLN A 233 -25.65 -36.76 13.21
N ASP A 234 -24.95 -36.85 12.08
CA ASP A 234 -23.55 -36.34 11.93
C ASP A 234 -23.44 -35.27 10.85
N SER A 235 -24.55 -34.74 10.34
CA SER A 235 -24.53 -33.69 9.34
C SER A 235 -24.44 -32.28 9.97
N PHE A 236 -23.71 -31.41 9.32
CA PHE A 236 -23.68 -29.99 9.68
C PHE A 236 -25.03 -29.35 9.35
N HIS A 237 -25.74 -28.90 10.39
CA HIS A 237 -26.97 -28.14 10.27
C HIS A 237 -26.66 -26.64 10.37
N GLY A 238 -26.88 -25.90 9.33
CA GLY A 238 -26.67 -24.45 9.28
C GLY A 238 -27.87 -23.74 8.66
N THR A 239 -28.10 -22.50 9.05
CA THR A 239 -29.08 -21.65 8.41
C THR A 239 -28.36 -20.65 7.51
N GLY A 240 -28.61 -20.73 6.22
CA GLY A 240 -28.14 -19.75 5.23
C GLY A 240 -29.15 -18.60 5.10
N ILE A 241 -28.67 -17.37 5.21
CA ILE A 241 -29.49 -16.18 4.94
C ILE A 241 -28.92 -15.49 3.71
N SER A 242 -29.71 -15.40 2.65
CA SER A 242 -29.38 -14.62 1.47
C SER A 242 -30.16 -13.31 1.44
N VAL A 243 -29.48 -12.20 1.24
CA VAL A 243 -30.11 -10.88 1.16
C VAL A 243 -29.88 -10.32 -0.25
N SER A 244 -30.95 -9.93 -0.92
CA SER A 244 -30.89 -9.35 -2.26
C SER A 244 -31.55 -7.98 -2.28
N THR A 245 -30.82 -6.97 -2.73
CA THR A 245 -31.34 -5.62 -3.00
C THR A 245 -31.54 -5.44 -4.50
N ARG A 246 -32.67 -4.90 -4.92
CA ARG A 246 -32.92 -4.50 -6.31
C ARG A 246 -32.80 -2.99 -6.42
N TRP A 247 -32.00 -2.56 -7.38
CA TRP A 247 -31.88 -1.17 -7.85
C TRP A 247 -33.05 -0.81 -8.74
#